data_73b22a5127960f85db95c86085cd10b7
#
_entry.id   73b22a5127960f85db95c86085cd10b7
#
_cell.length_a   1.000
_cell.length_b   1.000
_cell.length_c   1.000
_cell.angle_alpha   90.00
_cell.angle_beta   90.00
_cell.angle_gamma   90.00
#
_symmetry.space_group_name_H-M   'P 1'
#
loop_
_entity.id
_entity.type
_entity.pdbx_description
1 polymer ?
#
loop_
_entity_poly.entity_id
_entity_poly.type
_entity_poly.pdbx_seq_one_letter_code
_entity_poly.pdbx_strand_id
1 'polypeptide(L)'
;AIFATDDFEICTRLVQGEYYKYQNMFKELPLHTVISRKELLDAMVRAKMCTAEKCPVKFEIAGSQLGLSIKDQTTDYHETVDLQENISEELTIGFDARLVIETLKAFDCDNEGISLQSPKMPMIIEAEDSDFKTIVLPVAIK
;
A
#
# COMPACT_ATOMS: atom_id res chain seq x y z
N ALA A 1 -10.90 24.65 16.66
CA ALA A 1 -9.66 24.21 17.29
C ALA A 1 -8.69 25.38 17.35
N ILE A 2 -7.89 25.42 18.42
CA ILE A 2 -6.82 26.39 18.62
C ILE A 2 -5.54 25.61 18.87
N PHE A 3 -4.49 25.91 18.11
CA PHE A 3 -3.15 25.38 18.28
C PHE A 3 -2.23 26.53 18.64
N ALA A 4 -1.59 26.49 19.80
CA ALA A 4 -0.73 27.54 20.31
C ALA A 4 0.67 27.01 20.61
N THR A 5 1.67 27.83 20.29
CA THR A 5 3.06 27.70 20.72
C THR A 5 3.45 29.00 21.43
N ASP A 6 4.69 29.09 21.89
CA ASP A 6 5.17 30.31 22.54
C ASP A 6 5.21 31.54 21.60
N ASP A 7 5.32 31.30 20.28
CA ASP A 7 5.52 32.33 19.27
C ASP A 7 4.28 32.63 18.41
N PHE A 8 3.31 31.72 18.32
CA PHE A 8 2.13 31.91 17.47
C PHE A 8 0.92 31.09 17.91
N GLU A 9 -0.26 31.53 17.48
CA GLU A 9 -1.53 30.86 17.67
C GLU A 9 -2.24 30.68 16.31
N ILE A 10 -2.73 29.47 16.04
CA ILE A 10 -3.53 29.15 14.84
C ILE A 10 -4.93 28.78 15.29
N CYS A 11 -5.93 29.56 14.85
CA CYS A 11 -7.34 29.25 15.04
C CYS A 11 -7.94 28.68 13.76
N THR A 12 -8.62 27.56 13.86
CA THR A 12 -9.32 26.96 12.73
C THR A 12 -10.71 26.45 13.12
N ARG A 13 -11.61 26.36 12.15
CA ARG A 13 -12.92 25.74 12.36
C ARG A 13 -12.78 24.22 12.32
N LEU A 14 -13.62 23.53 13.09
CA LEU A 14 -13.79 22.10 12.95
C LEU A 14 -14.56 21.79 11.66
N VAL A 15 -14.22 20.67 11.03
CA VAL A 15 -15.02 20.11 9.95
C VAL A 15 -16.38 19.68 10.52
N GLN A 16 -17.45 20.08 9.87
CA GLN A 16 -18.81 19.67 10.29
C GLN A 16 -19.10 18.23 9.85
N GLY A 17 -19.79 17.49 10.72
CA GLY A 17 -20.23 16.12 10.47
C GLY A 17 -19.61 15.11 11.44
N GLU A 18 -20.10 13.88 11.37
CA GLU A 18 -19.51 12.77 12.11
C GLU A 18 -18.19 12.35 11.48
N TYR A 19 -17.21 12.01 12.32
CA TYR A 19 -15.96 11.44 11.84
C TYR A 19 -16.20 10.08 11.19
N TYR A 20 -15.50 9.81 10.08
CA TYR A 20 -15.66 8.55 9.35
C TYR A 20 -15.30 7.35 10.25
N LYS A 21 -16.15 6.32 10.25
CA LYS A 21 -15.95 5.09 11.06
C LYS A 21 -14.93 4.17 10.39
N TYR A 22 -13.67 4.59 10.35
CA TYR A 22 -12.57 3.91 9.67
C TYR A 22 -12.21 2.55 10.28
N GLN A 23 -12.55 2.32 11.55
CA GLN A 23 -12.27 1.06 12.26
C GLN A 23 -12.83 -0.17 11.52
N ASN A 24 -13.94 0.02 10.81
CA ASN A 24 -14.55 -1.06 10.02
C ASN A 24 -13.74 -1.45 8.77
N MET A 25 -12.75 -0.65 8.38
CA MET A 25 -11.87 -0.93 7.24
C MET A 25 -10.67 -1.79 7.62
N PHE A 26 -10.28 -1.79 8.91
CA PHE A 26 -9.16 -2.59 9.45
C PHE A 26 -9.69 -3.92 10.00
N LYS A 27 -10.16 -4.78 9.11
CA LYS A 27 -10.58 -6.14 9.44
C LYS A 27 -9.44 -7.10 9.15
N GLU A 28 -9.41 -8.21 9.86
CA GLU A 28 -8.54 -9.33 9.48
C GLU A 28 -8.88 -9.80 8.07
N LEU A 29 -7.88 -9.87 7.23
CA LEU A 29 -8.00 -10.34 5.85
C LEU A 29 -7.35 -11.72 5.71
N PRO A 30 -7.88 -12.61 4.86
CA PRO A 30 -7.49 -14.02 4.82
C PRO A 30 -6.08 -14.26 4.26
N LEU A 31 -5.57 -13.37 3.40
CA LEU A 31 -4.24 -13.48 2.85
C LEU A 31 -3.33 -12.51 3.60
N HIS A 32 -2.38 -13.07 4.34
CA HIS A 32 -1.38 -12.31 5.09
C HIS A 32 0.01 -12.79 4.72
N THR A 33 0.96 -11.87 4.61
CA THR A 33 2.38 -12.15 4.42
C THR A 33 3.23 -11.01 4.95
N VAL A 34 4.50 -11.29 5.16
CA VAL A 34 5.51 -10.30 5.54
C VAL A 34 6.46 -10.07 4.36
N ILE A 35 6.83 -8.83 4.13
CA ILE A 35 7.71 -8.41 3.05
C ILE A 35 8.76 -7.41 3.54
N SER A 36 9.93 -7.42 2.93
CA SER A 36 10.94 -6.38 3.15
C SER A 36 10.44 -5.03 2.61
N ARG A 37 10.25 -4.06 3.51
CA ARG A 37 9.84 -2.69 3.14
C ARG A 37 10.76 -2.08 2.11
N LYS A 38 12.08 -2.23 2.32
CA LYS A 38 13.08 -1.67 1.42
C LYS A 38 12.98 -2.26 0.02
N GLU A 39 12.88 -3.58 -0.09
CA GLU A 39 12.81 -4.24 -1.40
C GLU A 39 11.53 -3.86 -2.15
N LEU A 40 10.38 -3.85 -1.48
CA LEU A 40 9.12 -3.42 -2.07
C LEU A 40 9.16 -1.94 -2.47
N LEU A 41 9.69 -1.06 -1.62
CA LEU A 41 9.80 0.37 -1.92
C LEU A 41 10.70 0.61 -3.14
N ASP A 42 11.87 -0.02 -3.19
CA ASP A 42 12.81 0.12 -4.29
C ASP A 42 12.20 -0.40 -5.62
N ALA A 43 11.52 -1.55 -5.58
CA ALA A 43 10.80 -2.11 -6.73
C ALA A 43 9.66 -1.18 -7.20
N MET A 44 8.86 -0.63 -6.27
CA MET A 44 7.78 0.32 -6.59
C MET A 44 8.32 1.63 -7.16
N VAL A 45 9.47 2.11 -6.70
CA VAL A 45 10.13 3.30 -7.27
C VAL A 45 10.56 3.03 -8.71
N ARG A 46 11.15 1.86 -9.01
CA ARG A 46 11.50 1.45 -10.39
C ARG A 46 10.26 1.31 -11.25
N ALA A 47 9.23 0.64 -10.76
CA ALA A 47 7.93 0.53 -11.44
C ALA A 47 7.35 1.90 -11.79
N LYS A 48 7.35 2.84 -10.85
CA LYS A 48 6.85 4.21 -11.08
C LYS A 48 7.61 4.93 -12.20
N MET A 49 8.91 4.71 -12.36
CA MET A 49 9.68 5.31 -13.45
C MET A 49 9.25 4.80 -14.83
N CYS A 50 8.66 3.62 -14.89
CA CYS A 50 8.15 2.99 -16.10
C CYS A 50 6.69 3.34 -16.40
N THR A 51 5.94 3.95 -15.45
CA THR A 51 4.52 4.26 -15.65
C THR A 51 4.29 5.64 -16.24
N ALA A 52 3.36 5.73 -17.20
CA ALA A 52 2.63 6.97 -17.45
C ALA A 52 1.65 7.26 -16.28
N GLU A 53 1.26 8.52 -16.08
CA GLU A 53 0.55 9.03 -14.88
C GLU A 53 -0.72 8.27 -14.45
N LYS A 54 -1.21 7.29 -15.20
CA LYS A 54 -2.49 6.59 -14.92
C LYS A 54 -2.42 5.07 -15.10
N CYS A 55 -1.24 4.50 -15.24
CA CYS A 55 -1.12 3.05 -15.38
C CYS A 55 -0.90 2.43 -13.98
N PRO A 56 -1.80 1.56 -13.49
CA PRO A 56 -1.60 0.88 -12.22
C PRO A 56 -0.45 -0.11 -12.30
N VAL A 57 0.26 -0.28 -11.20
CA VAL A 57 1.14 -1.43 -11.01
C VAL A 57 0.28 -2.61 -10.62
N LYS A 58 0.40 -3.69 -11.36
CA LYS A 58 -0.27 -4.95 -11.09
C LYS A 58 0.58 -5.76 -10.11
N PHE A 59 -0.02 -6.18 -9.01
CA PHE A 59 0.54 -7.09 -8.03
C PHE A 59 0.00 -8.49 -8.34
N GLU A 60 0.88 -9.44 -8.53
CA GLU A 60 0.59 -10.86 -8.77
C GLU A 60 1.23 -11.66 -7.63
N ILE A 61 0.41 -12.05 -6.68
CA ILE A 61 0.86 -12.76 -5.48
C ILE A 61 0.61 -14.24 -5.69
N ALA A 62 1.67 -15.04 -5.61
CA ALA A 62 1.60 -16.49 -5.72
C ALA A 62 2.75 -17.16 -4.96
N GLY A 63 2.42 -18.11 -4.10
CA GLY A 63 3.41 -18.83 -3.32
C GLY A 63 4.22 -17.88 -2.43
N SER A 64 5.53 -17.87 -2.57
CA SER A 64 6.46 -17.03 -1.81
C SER A 64 6.93 -15.80 -2.56
N GLN A 65 6.21 -15.36 -3.61
CA GLN A 65 6.64 -14.26 -4.45
C GLN A 65 5.51 -13.27 -4.74
N LEU A 66 5.89 -12.00 -4.77
CA LEU A 66 5.10 -10.89 -5.27
C LEU A 66 5.67 -10.43 -6.61
N GLY A 67 4.96 -10.71 -7.70
CA GLY A 67 5.25 -10.14 -9.01
C GLY A 67 4.67 -8.74 -9.13
N LEU A 68 5.48 -7.79 -9.61
CA LEU A 68 5.09 -6.44 -9.96
C LEU A 68 5.15 -6.29 -11.48
N SER A 69 4.05 -5.96 -12.11
CA SER A 69 4.05 -5.81 -13.56
C SER A 69 3.28 -4.56 -14.02
N ILE A 70 3.76 -3.99 -15.13
CA ILE A 70 3.12 -2.89 -15.84
C ILE A 70 3.18 -3.22 -17.31
N LYS A 71 2.04 -3.19 -17.95
CA LYS A 71 1.96 -3.41 -19.39
C LYS A 71 1.06 -2.38 -20.04
N ASP A 72 1.64 -1.57 -20.91
CA ASP A 72 0.92 -0.67 -21.81
C ASP A 72 1.46 -0.80 -23.24
N GLN A 73 1.11 0.16 -24.12
CA GLN A 73 1.53 0.13 -25.54
C GLN A 73 3.04 0.31 -25.73
N THR A 74 3.74 0.90 -24.77
CA THR A 74 5.16 1.30 -24.88
C THR A 74 6.02 0.69 -23.77
N THR A 75 5.41 0.14 -22.75
CA THR A 75 6.08 -0.33 -21.54
C THR A 75 5.71 -1.79 -21.26
N ASP A 76 6.74 -2.61 -21.03
CA ASP A 76 6.61 -3.96 -20.49
C ASP A 76 7.64 -4.09 -19.36
N TYR A 77 7.15 -3.95 -18.12
CA TYR A 77 7.97 -4.02 -16.91
C TYR A 77 7.50 -5.20 -16.07
N HIS A 78 8.46 -5.96 -15.57
CA HIS A 78 8.22 -7.04 -14.62
C HIS A 78 9.36 -7.12 -13.61
N GLU A 79 9.03 -7.25 -12.35
CA GLU A 79 9.96 -7.47 -11.23
C GLU A 79 9.31 -8.37 -10.19
N THR A 80 10.12 -9.10 -9.43
CA THR A 80 9.66 -10.01 -8.38
C THR A 80 10.33 -9.64 -7.06
N VAL A 81 9.55 -9.63 -5.99
CA VAL A 81 10.00 -9.44 -4.60
C VAL A 81 9.62 -10.69 -3.81
N ASP A 82 10.54 -11.19 -3.01
CA ASP A 82 10.29 -12.39 -2.20
C ASP A 82 9.43 -12.05 -0.97
N LEU A 83 8.51 -12.95 -0.66
CA LEU A 83 7.67 -12.91 0.54
C LEU A 83 8.29 -13.81 1.61
N GLN A 84 8.20 -13.40 2.86
CA GLN A 84 8.72 -14.21 3.98
C GLN A 84 7.79 -15.38 4.32
N GLU A 85 6.50 -15.23 4.01
CA GLU A 85 5.50 -16.27 4.24
C GLU A 85 4.84 -16.68 2.92
N ASN A 86 4.59 -17.98 2.80
CA ASN A 86 3.95 -18.54 1.60
C ASN A 86 2.44 -18.30 1.62
N ILE A 87 1.91 -17.74 0.55
CA ILE A 87 0.48 -17.54 0.35
C ILE A 87 -0.08 -18.72 -0.45
N SER A 88 -1.16 -19.31 0.08
CA SER A 88 -1.80 -20.49 -0.51
C SER A 88 -2.71 -20.18 -1.70
N GLU A 89 -3.17 -18.94 -1.82
CA GLU A 89 -4.09 -18.50 -2.86
C GLU A 89 -3.43 -17.47 -3.77
N GLU A 90 -3.65 -17.59 -5.07
CA GLU A 90 -3.17 -16.60 -6.03
C GLU A 90 -4.10 -15.39 -6.06
N LEU A 91 -3.52 -14.20 -6.04
CA LEU A 91 -4.27 -12.95 -6.12
C LEU A 91 -3.60 -11.99 -7.10
N THR A 92 -4.43 -11.39 -7.97
CA THR A 92 -4.02 -10.30 -8.85
C THR A 92 -4.81 -9.04 -8.51
N ILE A 93 -4.08 -7.93 -8.22
CA ILE A 93 -4.68 -6.67 -7.79
C ILE A 93 -3.85 -5.49 -8.30
N GLY A 94 -4.47 -4.36 -8.62
CA GLY A 94 -3.78 -3.16 -9.11
C GLY A 94 -3.71 -2.05 -8.08
N PHE A 95 -2.59 -1.31 -8.05
CA PHE A 95 -2.40 -0.16 -7.18
C PHE A 95 -1.78 1.04 -7.91
N ASP A 96 -2.09 2.25 -7.45
CA ASP A 96 -1.34 3.46 -7.84
C ASP A 96 0.03 3.43 -7.15
N ALA A 97 1.09 3.41 -7.97
CA ALA A 97 2.47 3.34 -7.47
C ALA A 97 2.81 4.47 -6.49
N ARG A 98 2.25 5.67 -6.68
CA ARG A 98 2.52 6.82 -5.80
C ARG A 98 1.99 6.58 -4.40
N LEU A 99 0.75 6.08 -4.30
CA LEU A 99 0.11 5.81 -3.01
C LEU A 99 0.86 4.73 -2.24
N VAL A 100 1.26 3.65 -2.92
CA VAL A 100 2.06 2.60 -2.28
C VAL A 100 3.40 3.14 -1.80
N ILE A 101 4.13 3.89 -2.63
CA ILE A 101 5.42 4.50 -2.26
C ILE A 101 5.28 5.46 -1.07
N GLU A 102 4.27 6.34 -1.09
CA GLU A 102 4.01 7.27 0.02
C GLU A 102 3.67 6.53 1.30
N THR A 103 2.88 5.47 1.20
CA THR A 103 2.54 4.61 2.33
C THR A 103 3.80 3.94 2.91
N LEU A 104 4.60 3.26 2.07
CA LEU A 104 5.83 2.58 2.52
C LEU A 104 6.85 3.53 3.16
N LYS A 105 6.89 4.79 2.73
CA LYS A 105 7.75 5.82 3.33
C LYS A 105 7.29 6.32 4.69
N ALA A 106 6.02 6.11 5.04
CA ALA A 106 5.49 6.50 6.35
C ALA A 106 5.84 5.51 7.46
N PHE A 107 6.32 4.32 7.10
CA PHE A 107 6.79 3.31 8.05
C PHE A 107 8.28 3.49 8.36
N ASP A 108 8.66 3.13 9.59
CA ASP A 108 10.04 3.15 10.07
C ASP A 108 10.44 1.76 10.62
N CYS A 109 10.12 0.72 9.84
CA CYS A 109 10.46 -0.68 10.15
C CYS A 109 11.11 -1.33 8.94
N ASP A 110 11.84 -2.43 9.15
CA ASP A 110 12.52 -3.16 8.08
C ASP A 110 11.55 -4.05 7.28
N ASN A 111 10.56 -4.60 7.97
CA ASN A 111 9.55 -5.48 7.40
C ASN A 111 8.15 -4.96 7.68
N GLU A 112 7.22 -5.29 6.80
CA GLU A 112 5.82 -4.92 6.89
C GLU A 112 4.93 -6.13 6.65
N GLY A 113 3.89 -6.25 7.46
CA GLY A 113 2.78 -7.15 7.20
C GLY A 113 1.88 -6.60 6.11
N ILE A 114 1.58 -7.41 5.11
CA ILE A 114 0.62 -7.08 4.05
C ILE A 114 -0.55 -8.04 4.14
N SER A 115 -1.74 -7.48 4.25
CA SER A 115 -2.99 -8.26 4.29
C SER A 115 -3.88 -7.91 3.11
N LEU A 116 -4.42 -8.94 2.45
CA LEU A 116 -5.23 -8.85 1.24
C LEU A 116 -6.42 -9.82 1.30
N GLN A 117 -7.44 -9.60 0.45
CA GLN A 117 -8.58 -10.50 0.36
C GLN A 117 -9.02 -10.73 -1.09
N SER A 118 -9.13 -9.69 -1.89
CA SER A 118 -9.65 -9.80 -3.25
C SER A 118 -9.23 -8.59 -4.11
N PRO A 119 -9.36 -8.64 -5.43
CA PRO A 119 -8.97 -7.55 -6.33
C PRO A 119 -9.71 -6.22 -6.12
N LYS A 120 -10.80 -6.24 -5.35
CA LYS A 120 -11.66 -5.06 -5.11
C LYS A 120 -11.60 -4.54 -3.67
N MET A 121 -10.90 -5.25 -2.80
CA MET A 121 -10.76 -4.87 -1.40
C MET A 121 -9.42 -4.15 -1.17
N PRO A 122 -9.36 -3.23 -0.22
CA PRO A 122 -8.11 -2.56 0.13
C PRO A 122 -7.02 -3.54 0.56
N MET A 123 -5.78 -3.18 0.30
CA MET A 123 -4.62 -3.74 0.97
C MET A 123 -4.42 -3.05 2.31
N ILE A 124 -4.19 -3.81 3.36
CA ILE A 124 -3.78 -3.29 4.66
C ILE A 124 -2.27 -3.52 4.78
N ILE A 125 -1.55 -2.49 5.18
CA ILE A 125 -0.12 -2.57 5.50
C ILE A 125 0.03 -2.26 6.97
N GLU A 126 0.77 -3.09 7.69
CA GLU A 126 0.97 -3.03 9.13
C GLU A 126 2.46 -3.04 9.46
N ALA A 127 2.88 -2.23 10.43
CA ALA A 127 4.23 -2.32 10.97
C ALA A 127 4.35 -3.55 11.90
N GLU A 128 5.45 -4.30 11.82
CA GLU A 128 5.69 -5.42 12.73
C GLU A 128 5.84 -4.98 14.21
N ASP A 129 6.44 -3.82 14.43
CA ASP A 129 6.86 -3.36 15.77
C ASP A 129 5.94 -2.30 16.38
N SER A 130 4.82 -1.96 15.75
CA SER A 130 3.92 -0.92 16.24
C SER A 130 2.46 -1.14 15.82
N ASP A 131 1.55 -0.43 16.47
CA ASP A 131 0.12 -0.41 16.10
C ASP A 131 -0.18 0.42 14.84
N PHE A 132 0.87 0.88 14.12
CA PHE A 132 0.70 1.69 12.92
C PHE A 132 0.22 0.83 11.75
N LYS A 133 -0.95 1.20 11.21
CA LYS A 133 -1.59 0.52 10.09
C LYS A 133 -2.07 1.52 9.07
N THR A 134 -1.99 1.15 7.81
CA THR A 134 -2.51 1.95 6.70
C THR A 134 -3.36 1.11 5.75
N ILE A 135 -4.14 1.81 4.92
CA ILE A 135 -4.98 1.19 3.90
C ILE A 135 -4.63 1.80 2.55
N VAL A 136 -4.38 0.95 1.56
CA VAL A 136 -4.20 1.37 0.17
C VAL A 136 -5.36 0.81 -0.67
N LEU A 137 -6.11 1.70 -1.30
CA LEU A 137 -7.23 1.31 -2.15
C LEU A 137 -6.73 0.77 -3.50
N PRO A 138 -7.34 -0.31 -4.01
CA PRO A 138 -7.00 -0.85 -5.31
C PRO A 138 -7.50 0.04 -6.46
N VAL A 139 -6.83 -0.07 -7.59
CA VAL A 139 -7.20 0.55 -8.86
C VAL A 139 -7.59 -0.55 -9.85
N ALA A 140 -8.60 -0.29 -10.68
CA ALA A 140 -9.01 -1.25 -11.69
C ALA A 140 -7.89 -1.49 -12.71
N ILE A 141 -7.56 -2.76 -12.93
CA ILE A 141 -6.67 -3.21 -14.00
C ILE A 141 -7.52 -3.36 -15.26
N LYS A 142 -7.07 -2.77 -16.36
CA LYS A 142 -7.69 -2.92 -17.69
C LYS A 142 -7.09 -4.09 -18.42
#